data_c3947f8bda845fdb726095f80ca2a5d2
#
_entry.id   c3947f8bda845fdb726095f80ca2a5d2
#
_cell.length_a   1.000
_cell.length_b   1.000
_cell.length_c   1.000
_cell.angle_alpha   90.00
_cell.angle_beta   90.00
_cell.angle_gamma   90.00
#
_symmetry.space_group_name_H-M   'P 1'
#
loop_
_entity.id
_entity.type
_entity.pdbx_description
1 polymer ?
#
loop_
_entity_poly.entity_id
_entity_poly.type
_entity_poly.pdbx_seq_one_letter_code
_entity_poly.pdbx_strand_id
1 'polypeptide(L)'
;MKKILLIMIGMLMLACGNSNDAVNGKKDSKDSGNKQAYKIGITQFMEHPSLNLAKEGFKAAFKEAGIKADFDEKNANGEVTNANLIATNYKADKKDLVFGIATPSAQALVNNISDIPVLFSAVTDPASAKLLNPNVTGTSDKLENVAAQLDLLLKLKPGTKKIGVLYNPSEQNSAVQVQEIQKIAKQKNIEVVLQGINNFGELAQATKNLLGSTDALYLPTDNLVVSGMNLIASEAVNAKKPVVVSENSSVKEGALFTMGLDYYALGKRTGEMAIEILKGKPVSQIPFETSKQMKLYVN
;
A
#
# COMPACT_ATOMS: atom_id res chain seq x y z
N MET A 1 71.35 -11.56 -24.77
CA MET A 1 71.92 -12.64 -25.66
C MET A 1 70.78 -13.54 -26.05
N LYS A 2 70.51 -13.50 -27.35
CA LYS A 2 70.34 -14.66 -28.25
C LYS A 2 69.10 -15.54 -27.89
N LYS A 3 68.19 -15.85 -28.70
CA LYS A 3 67.94 -15.94 -30.16
C LYS A 3 66.71 -16.86 -30.26
N ILE A 4 65.65 -16.55 -31.04
CA ILE A 4 65.39 -17.01 -32.42
C ILE A 4 65.02 -18.52 -32.44
N LEU A 5 63.93 -19.01 -33.06
CA LEU A 5 63.46 -18.98 -34.44
C LEU A 5 62.21 -19.93 -34.52
N LEU A 6 61.11 -19.53 -35.16
CA LEU A 6 60.73 -19.82 -36.57
C LEU A 6 60.41 -21.30 -36.85
N ILE A 7 59.37 -21.61 -37.47
CA ILE A 7 58.92 -21.80 -38.86
C ILE A 7 57.95 -23.00 -38.86
N MET A 8 56.91 -23.15 -39.54
CA MET A 8 56.24 -22.78 -40.78
C MET A 8 55.40 -23.96 -41.29
N ILE A 9 54.32 -23.62 -41.98
CA ILE A 9 53.82 -24.26 -43.23
C ILE A 9 53.21 -25.64 -43.12
N GLY A 10 52.06 -25.91 -43.65
CA GLY A 10 51.35 -25.61 -44.84
C GLY A 10 50.12 -26.49 -44.96
N MET A 11 49.30 -26.08 -45.69
CA MET A 11 48.78 -26.29 -47.07
C MET A 11 47.46 -27.07 -47.15
N LEU A 12 46.48 -26.32 -47.57
CA LEU A 12 45.55 -26.52 -48.70
C LEU A 12 45.13 -27.95 -49.11
N MET A 13 43.82 -28.12 -49.15
CA MET A 13 43.13 -28.69 -50.34
C MET A 13 41.71 -28.16 -50.47
N LEU A 14 41.43 -27.62 -51.64
CA LEU A 14 40.10 -27.26 -52.19
C LEU A 14 39.32 -28.53 -52.55
N ALA A 15 37.99 -28.45 -52.36
CA ALA A 15 37.05 -29.16 -53.24
C ALA A 15 35.76 -28.35 -53.33
N CYS A 16 35.45 -27.88 -54.55
CA CYS A 16 34.22 -27.26 -54.95
C CYS A 16 33.07 -28.25 -54.96
N GLY A 17 31.87 -27.75 -54.60
CA GLY A 17 30.59 -28.46 -54.86
C GLY A 17 29.45 -27.44 -54.73
N ASN A 18 28.94 -27.04 -55.90
CA ASN A 18 27.87 -26.08 -56.11
C ASN A 18 26.50 -26.74 -55.97
N SER A 19 25.55 -26.13 -55.24
CA SER A 19 24.13 -26.15 -55.63
C SER A 19 23.32 -25.20 -54.78
N ASN A 20 22.61 -24.33 -55.47
CA ASN A 20 21.58 -23.42 -54.98
C ASN A 20 20.46 -24.18 -54.31
N ASP A 21 19.99 -23.63 -53.15
CA ASP A 21 18.54 -23.53 -52.89
C ASP A 21 18.29 -22.46 -51.82
N ALA A 22 17.60 -21.42 -52.27
CA ALA A 22 17.09 -20.35 -51.43
C ALA A 22 15.88 -20.87 -50.67
N VAL A 23 15.97 -21.01 -49.35
CA VAL A 23 14.80 -21.11 -48.49
C VAL A 23 14.87 -20.01 -47.42
N ASN A 24 13.95 -19.09 -47.59
CA ASN A 24 13.59 -17.99 -46.73
C ASN A 24 13.08 -18.52 -45.40
N GLY A 25 13.91 -18.61 -44.39
CA GLY A 25 13.57 -19.01 -43.03
C GLY A 25 13.60 -17.81 -42.09
N LYS A 26 12.47 -17.14 -41.93
CA LYS A 26 12.21 -16.28 -40.78
C LYS A 26 12.53 -17.08 -39.52
N LYS A 27 13.60 -16.74 -38.87
CA LYS A 27 13.84 -17.10 -37.46
C LYS A 27 12.93 -16.22 -36.59
N ASP A 28 11.71 -16.67 -36.39
CA ASP A 28 10.96 -16.28 -35.22
C ASP A 28 11.68 -16.87 -34.01
N SER A 29 12.55 -16.10 -33.41
CA SER A 29 13.11 -16.40 -32.09
C SER A 29 12.01 -16.16 -31.06
N LYS A 30 11.11 -17.13 -30.92
CA LYS A 30 10.37 -17.33 -29.69
C LYS A 30 11.37 -17.80 -28.65
N ASP A 31 12.01 -16.83 -27.99
CA ASP A 31 12.68 -17.08 -26.71
C ASP A 31 11.58 -17.25 -25.63
N SER A 32 10.96 -18.42 -25.64
CA SER A 32 10.17 -18.90 -24.51
C SER A 32 11.10 -19.49 -23.46
N GLY A 33 12.12 -18.72 -23.06
CA GLY A 33 12.92 -19.04 -21.90
C GLY A 33 11.98 -19.16 -20.70
N ASN A 34 12.09 -20.25 -19.97
CA ASN A 34 11.44 -20.51 -18.69
C ASN A 34 11.87 -19.41 -17.69
N LYS A 35 11.24 -18.21 -17.77
CA LYS A 35 11.54 -17.12 -16.86
C LYS A 35 11.17 -17.59 -15.46
N GLN A 36 12.20 -17.75 -14.63
CA GLN A 36 12.05 -18.00 -13.20
C GLN A 36 11.07 -16.99 -12.62
N ALA A 37 10.18 -17.43 -11.73
CA ALA A 37 9.22 -16.53 -11.09
C ALA A 37 9.96 -15.48 -10.26
N TYR A 38 9.50 -14.23 -10.30
CA TYR A 38 10.03 -13.17 -9.45
C TYR A 38 9.70 -13.43 -7.99
N LYS A 39 10.69 -13.25 -7.11
CA LYS A 39 10.54 -13.40 -5.66
C LYS A 39 10.07 -12.08 -5.05
N ILE A 40 8.83 -12.00 -4.63
CA ILE A 40 8.23 -10.76 -4.12
C ILE A 40 7.84 -10.93 -2.66
N GLY A 41 8.39 -10.08 -1.79
CA GLY A 41 7.96 -10.00 -0.40
C GLY A 41 6.77 -9.05 -0.24
N ILE A 42 5.68 -9.50 0.39
CA ILE A 42 4.54 -8.67 0.72
C ILE A 42 4.38 -8.61 2.24
N THR A 43 4.49 -7.44 2.84
CA THR A 43 4.20 -7.25 4.26
C THR A 43 3.00 -6.34 4.46
N GLN A 44 2.00 -6.83 5.19
CA GLN A 44 0.81 -6.11 5.60
C GLN A 44 0.91 -5.80 7.09
N PHE A 45 0.60 -4.55 7.50
CA PHE A 45 0.77 -4.17 8.90
C PHE A 45 -0.20 -4.89 9.83
N MET A 46 -1.47 -4.95 9.44
CA MET A 46 -2.55 -5.57 10.19
C MET A 46 -3.57 -6.15 9.23
N GLU A 47 -4.38 -7.11 9.66
CA GLU A 47 -5.44 -7.64 8.83
C GLU A 47 -6.74 -6.85 9.03
N HIS A 48 -7.19 -6.23 7.96
CA HIS A 48 -8.53 -5.66 7.83
C HIS A 48 -8.90 -5.51 6.34
N PRO A 49 -10.18 -5.39 6.00
CA PRO A 49 -10.65 -5.52 4.61
C PRO A 49 -9.98 -4.59 3.61
N SER A 50 -9.72 -3.32 3.94
CA SER A 50 -9.08 -2.38 3.02
C SER A 50 -7.66 -2.80 2.64
N LEU A 51 -6.85 -3.25 3.62
CA LEU A 51 -5.49 -3.71 3.32
C LEU A 51 -5.49 -5.03 2.55
N ASN A 52 -6.46 -5.93 2.84
CA ASN A 52 -6.63 -7.16 2.08
C ASN A 52 -6.95 -6.85 0.61
N LEU A 53 -7.85 -5.90 0.33
CA LEU A 53 -8.16 -5.45 -1.03
C LEU A 53 -6.94 -4.88 -1.75
N ALA A 54 -6.10 -4.09 -1.08
CA ALA A 54 -4.85 -3.59 -1.67
C ALA A 54 -3.89 -4.74 -2.04
N LYS A 55 -3.75 -5.74 -1.19
CA LYS A 55 -2.97 -6.95 -1.47
C LYS A 55 -3.51 -7.73 -2.66
N GLU A 56 -4.81 -7.96 -2.68
CA GLU A 56 -5.48 -8.66 -3.78
C GLU A 56 -5.31 -7.93 -5.11
N GLY A 57 -5.50 -6.61 -5.13
CA GLY A 57 -5.28 -5.78 -6.31
C GLY A 57 -3.85 -5.87 -6.84
N PHE A 58 -2.85 -5.79 -5.96
CA PHE A 58 -1.45 -5.95 -6.32
C PHE A 58 -1.18 -7.29 -7.02
N LYS A 59 -1.65 -8.39 -6.44
CA LYS A 59 -1.49 -9.74 -7.00
C LYS A 59 -2.25 -9.90 -8.33
N ALA A 60 -3.43 -9.27 -8.44
CA ALA A 60 -4.24 -9.30 -9.65
C ALA A 60 -3.53 -8.67 -10.85
N ALA A 61 -2.76 -7.58 -10.65
CA ALA A 61 -1.98 -6.96 -11.71
C ALA A 61 -0.98 -7.95 -12.33
N PHE A 62 -0.28 -8.73 -11.52
CA PHE A 62 0.65 -9.77 -11.99
C PHE A 62 -0.07 -10.88 -12.77
N LYS A 63 -1.20 -11.34 -12.25
CA LYS A 63 -2.02 -12.37 -12.90
C LYS A 63 -2.52 -11.89 -14.27
N GLU A 64 -3.05 -10.69 -14.34
CA GLU A 64 -3.57 -10.10 -15.60
C GLU A 64 -2.46 -9.86 -16.63
N ALA A 65 -1.27 -9.47 -16.17
CA ALA A 65 -0.11 -9.27 -17.03
C ALA A 65 0.60 -10.57 -17.45
N GLY A 66 0.16 -11.73 -16.92
CA GLY A 66 0.80 -13.01 -17.17
C GLY A 66 2.22 -13.14 -16.61
N ILE A 67 2.57 -12.35 -15.61
CA ILE A 67 3.90 -12.34 -14.97
C ILE A 67 3.91 -13.36 -13.83
N LYS A 68 4.84 -14.31 -13.90
CA LYS A 68 5.04 -15.31 -12.84
C LYS A 68 5.74 -14.65 -11.65
N ALA A 69 5.12 -14.72 -10.48
CA ALA A 69 5.67 -14.25 -9.23
C ALA A 69 5.43 -15.26 -8.11
N ASP A 70 6.42 -15.40 -7.24
CA ASP A 70 6.36 -16.15 -5.98
C ASP A 70 6.19 -15.11 -4.86
N PHE A 71 5.01 -15.08 -4.25
CA PHE A 71 4.64 -14.12 -3.22
C PHE A 71 4.89 -14.71 -1.83
N ASP A 72 5.87 -14.15 -1.11
CA ASP A 72 6.07 -14.41 0.31
C ASP A 72 5.28 -13.36 1.12
N GLU A 73 4.11 -13.78 1.63
CA GLU A 73 3.16 -12.91 2.32
C GLU A 73 3.33 -13.02 3.84
N LYS A 74 3.55 -11.90 4.51
CA LYS A 74 3.68 -11.82 5.97
C LYS A 74 2.77 -10.73 6.54
N ASN A 75 2.27 -10.97 7.74
CA ASN A 75 1.48 -10.01 8.51
C ASN A 75 2.25 -9.61 9.76
N ALA A 76 2.38 -8.30 10.00
CA ALA A 76 3.03 -7.78 11.20
C ALA A 76 2.13 -7.82 12.45
N ASN A 77 0.83 -8.11 12.29
CA ASN A 77 -0.17 -8.20 13.36
C ASN A 77 -0.26 -6.92 14.24
N GLY A 78 -0.07 -5.76 13.61
CA GLY A 78 -0.10 -4.46 14.28
C GLY A 78 1.17 -4.10 15.05
N GLU A 79 2.22 -4.92 14.97
CA GLU A 79 3.44 -4.75 15.74
C GLU A 79 4.59 -4.24 14.87
N VAL A 80 5.12 -3.05 15.19
CA VAL A 80 6.24 -2.46 14.45
C VAL A 80 7.50 -3.34 14.52
N THR A 81 7.71 -4.02 15.63
CA THR A 81 8.83 -4.96 15.80
C THR A 81 8.75 -6.11 14.80
N ASN A 82 7.55 -6.68 14.62
CA ASN A 82 7.33 -7.74 13.63
C ASN A 82 7.53 -7.21 12.21
N ALA A 83 7.05 -6.00 11.89
CA ALA A 83 7.26 -5.38 10.58
C ALA A 83 8.75 -5.22 10.25
N ASN A 84 9.58 -4.79 11.22
CA ASN A 84 11.03 -4.68 11.06
C ASN A 84 11.71 -6.04 10.88
N LEU A 85 11.28 -7.07 11.63
CA LEU A 85 11.79 -8.43 11.47
C LEU A 85 11.47 -8.99 10.09
N ILE A 86 10.25 -8.79 9.60
CA ILE A 86 9.84 -9.19 8.24
C ILE A 86 10.71 -8.50 7.19
N ALA A 87 10.93 -7.19 7.32
CA ALA A 87 11.77 -6.43 6.39
C ALA A 87 13.22 -6.96 6.36
N THR A 88 13.79 -7.25 7.54
CA THR A 88 15.14 -7.84 7.65
C THR A 88 15.23 -9.21 6.98
N ASN A 89 14.20 -10.06 7.16
CA ASN A 89 14.13 -11.36 6.52
C ASN A 89 14.04 -11.25 4.99
N TYR A 90 13.22 -10.34 4.47
CA TYR A 90 13.11 -10.12 3.01
C TYR A 90 14.43 -9.68 2.39
N LYS A 91 15.20 -8.83 3.09
CA LYS A 91 16.55 -8.46 2.67
C LYS A 91 17.49 -9.66 2.62
N ALA A 92 17.49 -10.49 3.67
CA ALA A 92 18.32 -11.69 3.75
C ALA A 92 17.97 -12.72 2.66
N ASP A 93 16.68 -12.86 2.34
CA ASP A 93 16.15 -13.77 1.31
C ASP A 93 16.37 -13.27 -0.12
N LYS A 94 16.94 -12.08 -0.29
CA LYS A 94 17.22 -11.46 -1.60
C LYS A 94 15.99 -11.47 -2.51
N LYS A 95 14.90 -10.85 -2.04
CA LYS A 95 13.70 -10.64 -2.86
C LYS A 95 14.05 -9.73 -4.06
N ASP A 96 13.39 -9.93 -5.18
CA ASP A 96 13.55 -9.06 -6.35
C ASP A 96 12.86 -7.69 -6.14
N LEU A 97 11.83 -7.66 -5.30
CA LEU A 97 11.02 -6.50 -4.96
C LEU A 97 10.26 -6.77 -3.66
N VAL A 98 10.01 -5.71 -2.87
CA VAL A 98 9.16 -5.81 -1.68
C VAL A 98 8.00 -4.80 -1.72
N PHE A 99 6.87 -5.20 -1.16
CA PHE A 99 5.65 -4.41 -1.10
C PHE A 99 5.15 -4.28 0.34
N GLY A 100 5.06 -3.04 0.82
CA GLY A 100 4.54 -2.69 2.14
C GLY A 100 3.13 -2.13 2.06
N ILE A 101 2.21 -2.74 2.80
CA ILE A 101 0.81 -2.32 2.87
C ILE A 101 0.56 -1.66 4.22
N ALA A 102 0.12 -0.42 4.21
CA ALA A 102 0.03 0.55 5.29
C ALA A 102 1.37 1.20 5.67
N THR A 103 1.26 2.41 6.25
CA THR A 103 2.41 3.25 6.59
C THR A 103 3.46 2.55 7.46
N PRO A 104 3.11 1.85 8.57
CA PRO A 104 4.15 1.22 9.39
C PRO A 104 4.92 0.10 8.68
N SER A 105 4.25 -0.69 7.81
CA SER A 105 4.93 -1.71 7.01
C SER A 105 5.87 -1.09 5.97
N ALA A 106 5.43 -0.03 5.29
CA ALA A 106 6.26 0.69 4.33
C ALA A 106 7.50 1.31 5.01
N GLN A 107 7.33 1.93 6.18
CA GLN A 107 8.42 2.48 6.98
C GLN A 107 9.41 1.40 7.40
N ALA A 108 8.94 0.23 7.86
CA ALA A 108 9.80 -0.87 8.24
C ALA A 108 10.64 -1.36 7.05
N LEU A 109 10.06 -1.48 5.86
CA LEU A 109 10.80 -1.86 4.65
C LEU A 109 11.87 -0.82 4.31
N VAL A 110 11.51 0.46 4.26
CA VAL A 110 12.44 1.55 3.86
C VAL A 110 13.58 1.73 4.86
N ASN A 111 13.31 1.52 6.15
CA ASN A 111 14.34 1.62 7.20
C ASN A 111 15.37 0.48 7.14
N ASN A 112 15.01 -0.67 6.58
CA ASN A 112 15.87 -1.86 6.55
C ASN A 112 16.42 -2.19 5.15
N ILE A 113 15.80 -1.69 4.07
CA ILE A 113 16.08 -2.08 2.68
C ILE A 113 16.39 -0.85 1.84
N SER A 114 17.57 -0.79 1.24
CA SER A 114 18.04 0.32 0.39
C SER A 114 18.49 -0.11 -1.00
N ASP A 115 18.63 -1.40 -1.25
CA ASP A 115 19.30 -2.01 -2.40
C ASP A 115 18.37 -2.72 -3.38
N ILE A 116 17.12 -2.94 -3.01
CA ILE A 116 16.07 -3.47 -3.88
C ILE A 116 14.86 -2.53 -3.93
N PRO A 117 14.01 -2.63 -4.95
CA PRO A 117 12.79 -1.81 -5.04
C PRO A 117 11.84 -2.04 -3.87
N VAL A 118 11.38 -0.96 -3.27
CA VAL A 118 10.34 -0.95 -2.23
C VAL A 118 9.11 -0.24 -2.76
N LEU A 119 7.98 -0.94 -2.80
CA LEU A 119 6.71 -0.35 -3.16
C LEU A 119 5.80 -0.27 -1.94
N PHE A 120 4.91 0.71 -1.95
CA PHE A 120 3.91 0.87 -0.89
C PHE A 120 2.52 1.09 -1.45
N SER A 121 1.49 0.74 -0.67
CA SER A 121 0.09 1.14 -0.87
C SER A 121 -0.57 1.40 0.47
N ALA A 122 -1.68 2.14 0.47
CA ALA A 122 -2.36 2.53 1.70
C ALA A 122 -1.45 3.32 2.65
N VAL A 123 -0.74 4.30 2.10
CA VAL A 123 0.12 5.23 2.84
C VAL A 123 -0.44 6.63 2.70
N THR A 124 -0.84 7.24 3.83
CA THR A 124 -1.56 8.51 3.84
C THR A 124 -0.68 9.69 3.44
N ASP A 125 0.55 9.77 3.96
CA ASP A 125 1.49 10.85 3.63
C ASP A 125 2.91 10.29 3.47
N PRO A 126 3.32 9.92 2.24
CA PRO A 126 4.64 9.38 1.99
C PRO A 126 5.79 10.30 2.41
N ALA A 127 5.61 11.63 2.30
CA ALA A 127 6.64 12.58 2.68
C ALA A 127 6.85 12.62 4.20
N SER A 128 5.77 12.79 4.96
CA SER A 128 5.83 12.77 6.43
C SER A 128 6.27 11.40 6.97
N ALA A 129 5.94 10.31 6.25
CA ALA A 129 6.38 8.96 6.58
C ALA A 129 7.83 8.66 6.20
N LYS A 130 8.55 9.62 5.57
CA LYS A 130 9.95 9.50 5.10
C LYS A 130 10.15 8.39 4.05
N LEU A 131 9.21 8.26 3.11
CA LEU A 131 9.23 7.26 2.05
C LEU A 131 9.65 7.82 0.69
N LEU A 132 10.48 8.85 0.65
CA LEU A 132 10.91 9.51 -0.59
C LEU A 132 12.33 9.10 -1.04
N ASN A 133 12.74 7.85 -0.75
CA ASN A 133 14.05 7.33 -1.14
C ASN A 133 14.06 6.96 -2.64
N PRO A 134 15.23 6.98 -3.32
CA PRO A 134 15.33 6.71 -4.76
C PRO A 134 14.85 5.31 -5.20
N ASN A 135 14.86 4.33 -4.29
CA ASN A 135 14.37 2.96 -4.54
C ASN A 135 12.91 2.76 -4.09
N VAL A 136 12.16 3.82 -3.79
CA VAL A 136 10.82 3.75 -3.21
C VAL A 136 9.79 4.42 -4.11
N THR A 137 8.66 3.75 -4.34
CA THR A 137 7.47 4.30 -5.01
C THR A 137 6.21 3.57 -4.56
N GLY A 138 5.04 3.97 -5.05
CA GLY A 138 3.79 3.29 -4.73
C GLY A 138 2.56 4.18 -4.85
N THR A 139 1.49 3.83 -4.14
CA THR A 139 0.23 4.58 -4.15
C THR A 139 -0.16 5.07 -2.77
N SER A 140 -0.52 6.35 -2.69
CA SER A 140 -0.99 7.00 -1.46
C SER A 140 -2.51 6.99 -1.40
N ASP A 141 -3.04 6.77 -0.20
CA ASP A 141 -4.46 6.91 0.14
C ASP A 141 -4.81 8.27 0.76
N LYS A 142 -3.93 9.27 0.57
CA LYS A 142 -4.19 10.63 1.06
C LYS A 142 -5.55 11.13 0.61
N LEU A 143 -6.34 11.56 1.57
CA LEU A 143 -7.68 12.11 1.35
C LEU A 143 -7.65 13.63 1.56
N GLU A 144 -8.16 14.35 0.57
CA GLU A 144 -8.36 15.81 0.67
C GLU A 144 -9.86 16.15 0.83
N ASN A 145 -10.60 15.32 1.57
CA ASN A 145 -12.07 15.35 1.61
C ASN A 145 -12.68 15.51 3.01
N VAL A 146 -11.87 15.68 4.05
CA VAL A 146 -12.36 15.87 5.43
C VAL A 146 -13.42 16.97 5.51
N ALA A 147 -13.23 18.09 4.79
CA ALA A 147 -14.19 19.18 4.74
C ALA A 147 -15.55 18.74 4.18
N ALA A 148 -15.55 18.01 3.07
CA ALA A 148 -16.77 17.51 2.45
C ALA A 148 -17.48 16.44 3.29
N GLN A 149 -16.72 15.59 3.97
CA GLN A 149 -17.26 14.59 4.90
C GLN A 149 -17.93 15.26 6.11
N LEU A 150 -17.30 16.27 6.70
CA LEU A 150 -17.92 17.04 7.81
C LEU A 150 -19.13 17.82 7.35
N ASP A 151 -19.14 18.40 6.13
CA ASP A 151 -20.32 19.05 5.57
C ASP A 151 -21.47 18.08 5.37
N LEU A 152 -21.20 16.87 4.91
CA LEU A 152 -22.21 15.84 4.76
C LEU A 152 -22.72 15.37 6.13
N LEU A 153 -21.85 15.19 7.12
CA LEU A 153 -22.26 14.88 8.49
C LEU A 153 -23.21 15.92 9.05
N LEU A 154 -22.88 17.23 8.90
CA LEU A 154 -23.74 18.33 9.37
C LEU A 154 -25.09 18.39 8.66
N LYS A 155 -25.16 17.98 7.38
CA LYS A 155 -26.45 17.86 6.65
C LYS A 155 -27.28 16.71 7.15
N LEU A 156 -26.66 15.55 7.45
CA LEU A 156 -27.35 14.34 7.92
C LEU A 156 -27.74 14.44 9.40
N LYS A 157 -26.93 15.12 10.20
CA LYS A 157 -27.18 15.36 11.63
C LYS A 157 -27.01 16.85 11.96
N PRO A 158 -28.01 17.68 11.67
CA PRO A 158 -27.99 19.10 12.03
C PRO A 158 -27.82 19.28 13.54
N GLY A 159 -27.06 20.30 13.92
CA GLY A 159 -26.79 20.58 15.35
C GLY A 159 -25.61 19.79 15.95
N THR A 160 -24.88 19.01 15.17
CA THR A 160 -23.60 18.40 15.60
C THR A 160 -22.62 19.51 16.00
N LYS A 161 -22.18 19.50 17.25
CA LYS A 161 -21.22 20.47 17.82
C LYS A 161 -19.91 19.80 18.24
N LYS A 162 -19.94 18.52 18.57
CA LYS A 162 -18.78 17.76 19.05
C LYS A 162 -18.61 16.44 18.29
N ILE A 163 -17.43 16.20 17.77
CA ILE A 163 -17.07 14.90 17.20
C ILE A 163 -15.96 14.25 18.02
N GLY A 164 -16.10 12.93 18.21
CA GLY A 164 -15.07 12.10 18.81
C GLY A 164 -14.14 11.54 17.75
N VAL A 165 -12.86 11.61 17.98
CA VAL A 165 -11.85 11.00 17.10
C VAL A 165 -11.07 9.97 17.91
N LEU A 166 -11.21 8.71 17.52
CA LEU A 166 -10.47 7.59 18.10
C LEU A 166 -9.29 7.27 17.21
N TYR A 167 -8.10 7.13 17.79
CA TYR A 167 -6.90 6.93 17.00
C TYR A 167 -5.76 6.28 17.80
N ASN A 168 -4.80 5.68 17.11
CA ASN A 168 -3.54 5.22 17.69
C ASN A 168 -2.46 6.30 17.47
N PRO A 169 -1.99 6.96 18.53
CA PRO A 169 -0.99 8.02 18.41
C PRO A 169 0.38 7.52 17.90
N SER A 170 0.63 6.21 17.96
CA SER A 170 1.86 5.60 17.43
C SER A 170 1.84 5.38 15.92
N GLU A 171 0.66 5.49 15.27
CA GLU A 171 0.53 5.42 13.81
C GLU A 171 0.66 6.82 13.20
N GLN A 172 1.72 7.04 12.42
CA GLN A 172 2.02 8.32 11.79
C GLN A 172 0.90 8.77 10.83
N ASN A 173 0.33 7.85 10.04
CA ASN A 173 -0.83 8.10 9.17
C ASN A 173 -2.03 8.66 9.96
N SER A 174 -2.30 8.10 11.11
CA SER A 174 -3.39 8.50 11.99
C SER A 174 -3.15 9.89 12.57
N ALA A 175 -1.95 10.14 13.10
CA ALA A 175 -1.59 11.43 13.69
C ALA A 175 -1.70 12.59 12.67
N VAL A 176 -1.29 12.39 11.42
CA VAL A 176 -1.42 13.40 10.35
C VAL A 176 -2.89 13.71 10.06
N GLN A 177 -3.73 12.69 9.93
CA GLN A 177 -5.16 12.91 9.68
C GLN A 177 -5.88 13.56 10.86
N VAL A 178 -5.52 13.21 12.10
CA VAL A 178 -6.07 13.86 13.29
C VAL A 178 -5.82 15.38 13.26
N GLN A 179 -4.61 15.80 12.89
CA GLN A 179 -4.30 17.24 12.75
C GLN A 179 -5.17 17.91 11.67
N GLU A 180 -5.39 17.25 10.54
CA GLU A 180 -6.25 17.77 9.48
C GLU A 180 -7.71 17.85 9.93
N ILE A 181 -8.22 16.80 10.57
CA ILE A 181 -9.58 16.78 11.13
C ILE A 181 -9.78 17.93 12.11
N GLN A 182 -8.85 18.14 13.05
CA GLN A 182 -8.91 19.24 14.02
C GLN A 182 -8.93 20.61 13.32
N LYS A 183 -8.06 20.80 12.31
CA LYS A 183 -7.98 22.05 11.54
C LYS A 183 -9.32 22.36 10.83
N ILE A 184 -9.87 21.37 10.14
CA ILE A 184 -11.12 21.57 9.38
C ILE A 184 -12.33 21.69 10.30
N ALA A 185 -12.42 20.87 11.35
CA ALA A 185 -13.49 20.95 12.35
C ALA A 185 -13.54 22.34 13.02
N LYS A 186 -12.38 22.91 13.36
CA LYS A 186 -12.30 24.27 13.90
C LYS A 186 -12.88 25.33 12.95
N GLN A 187 -12.63 25.19 11.64
CA GLN A 187 -13.19 26.12 10.63
C GLN A 187 -14.73 26.02 10.55
N LYS A 188 -15.29 24.89 10.94
CA LYS A 188 -16.73 24.62 10.94
C LYS A 188 -17.38 24.79 12.32
N ASN A 189 -16.64 25.33 13.31
CA ASN A 189 -17.08 25.48 14.70
C ASN A 189 -17.51 24.14 15.35
N ILE A 190 -16.84 23.06 15.01
CA ILE A 190 -17.00 21.74 15.61
C ILE A 190 -15.86 21.50 16.60
N GLU A 191 -16.20 21.14 17.83
CA GLU A 191 -15.24 20.71 18.85
C GLU A 191 -14.80 19.26 18.55
N VAL A 192 -13.50 18.99 18.65
CA VAL A 192 -12.93 17.66 18.47
C VAL A 192 -12.46 17.12 19.81
N VAL A 193 -13.04 16.00 20.24
CA VAL A 193 -12.63 15.26 21.43
C VAL A 193 -11.76 14.10 20.97
N LEU A 194 -10.47 14.12 21.32
CA LEU A 194 -9.52 13.08 20.96
C LEU A 194 -9.46 11.99 22.04
N GLN A 195 -9.42 10.74 21.59
CA GLN A 195 -9.16 9.58 22.44
C GLN A 195 -8.10 8.71 21.78
N GLY A 196 -6.90 8.67 22.37
CA GLY A 196 -5.84 7.77 21.97
C GLY A 196 -6.05 6.36 22.51
N ILE A 197 -5.67 5.35 21.72
CA ILE A 197 -5.55 3.94 22.14
C ILE A 197 -4.23 3.37 21.62
N ASN A 198 -3.64 2.43 22.36
CA ASN A 198 -2.38 1.82 21.96
C ASN A 198 -2.52 0.33 21.63
N ASN A 199 -3.63 -0.27 21.99
CA ASN A 199 -3.93 -1.70 21.74
C ASN A 199 -5.44 -1.94 21.64
N PHE A 200 -5.80 -3.10 21.10
CA PHE A 200 -7.18 -3.48 20.87
C PHE A 200 -8.01 -3.60 22.17
N GLY A 201 -7.38 -3.94 23.29
CA GLY A 201 -8.08 -4.06 24.58
C GLY A 201 -8.68 -2.75 25.08
N GLU A 202 -8.14 -1.61 24.66
CA GLU A 202 -8.63 -0.27 25.05
C GLU A 202 -9.84 0.19 24.20
N LEU A 203 -10.08 -0.44 23.05
CA LEU A 203 -11.01 0.01 22.02
C LEU A 203 -12.45 0.17 22.52
N ALA A 204 -12.98 -0.83 23.22
CA ALA A 204 -14.37 -0.83 23.69
C ALA A 204 -14.64 0.33 24.66
N GLN A 205 -13.77 0.51 25.66
CA GLN A 205 -13.94 1.55 26.66
C GLN A 205 -13.75 2.94 26.08
N ALA A 206 -12.73 3.11 25.21
CA ALA A 206 -12.47 4.36 24.52
C ALA A 206 -13.64 4.80 23.63
N THR A 207 -14.22 3.84 22.89
CA THR A 207 -15.42 4.07 22.07
C THR A 207 -16.61 4.53 22.92
N LYS A 208 -16.90 3.86 24.04
CA LYS A 208 -17.99 4.23 24.95
C LYS A 208 -17.79 5.63 25.54
N ASN A 209 -16.57 5.97 25.94
CA ASN A 209 -16.24 7.27 26.50
C ASN A 209 -16.51 8.40 25.49
N LEU A 210 -16.06 8.23 24.23
CA LEU A 210 -16.29 9.18 23.15
C LEU A 210 -17.79 9.29 22.83
N LEU A 211 -18.48 8.17 22.69
CA LEU A 211 -19.91 8.17 22.43
C LEU A 211 -20.70 8.82 23.57
N GLY A 212 -20.24 8.74 24.83
CA GLY A 212 -20.86 9.41 25.98
C GLY A 212 -20.75 10.94 25.92
N SER A 213 -19.75 11.51 25.27
CA SER A 213 -19.39 12.94 25.35
C SER A 213 -19.47 13.70 24.03
N THR A 214 -19.77 13.03 22.90
CA THR A 214 -19.76 13.62 21.55
C THR A 214 -21.07 13.32 20.80
N ASP A 215 -21.32 14.04 19.71
CA ASP A 215 -22.54 13.87 18.88
C ASP A 215 -22.36 12.81 17.78
N ALA A 216 -21.12 12.60 17.32
CA ALA A 216 -20.76 11.68 16.27
C ALA A 216 -19.30 11.21 16.46
N LEU A 217 -18.91 10.13 15.81
CA LEU A 217 -17.51 9.75 15.68
C LEU A 217 -16.99 10.04 14.27
N TYR A 218 -15.73 10.43 14.18
CA TYR A 218 -14.97 10.50 12.94
C TYR A 218 -13.68 9.67 13.11
N LEU A 219 -13.53 8.62 12.31
CA LEU A 219 -12.41 7.70 12.41
C LEU A 219 -11.43 7.92 11.24
N PRO A 220 -10.15 8.21 11.53
CA PRO A 220 -9.10 8.31 10.52
C PRO A 220 -8.78 6.94 9.88
N THR A 221 -7.88 6.92 8.90
CA THR A 221 -7.28 5.67 8.39
C THR A 221 -6.28 5.11 9.41
N ASP A 222 -6.78 4.64 10.52
CA ASP A 222 -6.04 4.08 11.64
C ASP A 222 -6.20 2.57 11.62
N ASN A 223 -5.09 1.82 11.47
CA ASN A 223 -5.19 0.37 11.28
C ASN A 223 -5.77 -0.34 12.50
N LEU A 224 -5.38 0.09 13.71
CA LEU A 224 -5.89 -0.48 14.95
C LEU A 224 -7.40 -0.21 15.11
N VAL A 225 -7.84 1.02 14.85
CA VAL A 225 -9.26 1.42 14.95
C VAL A 225 -10.10 0.70 13.91
N VAL A 226 -9.65 0.68 12.65
CA VAL A 226 -10.36 0.00 11.55
C VAL A 226 -10.49 -1.50 11.82
N SER A 227 -9.47 -2.16 12.40
CA SER A 227 -9.54 -3.59 12.72
C SER A 227 -10.63 -3.93 13.74
N GLY A 228 -11.11 -2.95 14.51
CA GLY A 228 -12.19 -3.09 15.48
C GLY A 228 -13.52 -2.45 15.07
N MET A 229 -13.72 -2.17 13.78
CA MET A 229 -14.88 -1.40 13.32
C MET A 229 -16.22 -2.02 13.72
N ASN A 230 -16.37 -3.33 13.65
CA ASN A 230 -17.59 -4.02 14.07
C ASN A 230 -17.99 -3.72 15.54
N LEU A 231 -17.00 -3.66 16.44
CA LEU A 231 -17.22 -3.29 17.83
C LEU A 231 -17.66 -1.83 17.94
N ILE A 232 -16.95 -0.93 17.26
CA ILE A 232 -17.26 0.51 17.27
C ILE A 232 -18.67 0.75 16.73
N ALA A 233 -19.01 0.12 15.60
CA ALA A 233 -20.33 0.24 14.98
C ALA A 233 -21.46 -0.25 15.92
N SER A 234 -21.27 -1.38 16.59
CA SER A 234 -22.23 -1.91 17.56
C SER A 234 -22.48 -0.91 18.70
N GLU A 235 -21.42 -0.34 19.29
CA GLU A 235 -21.55 0.64 20.37
C GLU A 235 -22.20 1.94 19.86
N ALA A 236 -21.87 2.38 18.64
CA ALA A 236 -22.43 3.58 18.04
C ALA A 236 -23.94 3.42 17.72
N VAL A 237 -24.38 2.27 17.25
CA VAL A 237 -25.79 1.94 17.04
C VAL A 237 -26.55 2.01 18.37
N ASN A 238 -26.00 1.38 19.42
CA ASN A 238 -26.60 1.41 20.78
C ASN A 238 -26.73 2.84 21.31
N ALA A 239 -25.71 3.69 21.03
CA ALA A 239 -25.70 5.09 21.41
C ALA A 239 -26.53 5.99 20.47
N LYS A 240 -27.05 5.48 19.35
CA LYS A 240 -27.76 6.23 18.28
C LYS A 240 -26.92 7.38 17.75
N LYS A 241 -25.62 7.16 17.54
CA LYS A 241 -24.67 8.18 17.05
C LYS A 241 -24.01 7.71 15.75
N PRO A 242 -23.94 8.60 14.73
CA PRO A 242 -23.32 8.24 13.46
C PRO A 242 -21.79 8.13 13.59
N VAL A 243 -21.23 7.24 12.77
CA VAL A 243 -19.78 7.09 12.60
C VAL A 243 -19.42 7.40 11.16
N VAL A 244 -18.57 8.40 10.97
CA VAL A 244 -17.95 8.76 9.69
C VAL A 244 -16.55 8.16 9.68
N VAL A 245 -16.12 7.60 8.56
CA VAL A 245 -14.84 6.90 8.43
C VAL A 245 -14.06 7.42 7.22
N SER A 246 -12.75 7.28 7.24
CA SER A 246 -11.87 7.73 6.17
C SER A 246 -11.65 6.67 5.08
N GLU A 247 -12.03 5.40 5.31
CA GLU A 247 -11.86 4.31 4.35
C GLU A 247 -13.17 3.56 4.09
N ASN A 248 -13.28 2.87 2.94
CA ASN A 248 -14.56 2.40 2.42
C ASN A 248 -15.04 1.06 2.99
N SER A 249 -14.16 0.20 3.47
CA SER A 249 -14.56 -1.12 3.96
C SER A 249 -15.34 -1.05 5.26
N SER A 250 -15.03 -0.11 6.15
CA SER A 250 -15.75 0.13 7.40
C SER A 250 -17.22 0.51 7.22
N VAL A 251 -17.61 0.99 6.04
CA VAL A 251 -19.03 1.26 5.75
C VAL A 251 -19.84 -0.05 5.73
N LYS A 252 -19.28 -1.13 5.18
CA LYS A 252 -19.90 -2.45 5.20
C LYS A 252 -19.95 -3.06 6.60
N GLU A 253 -19.11 -2.59 7.50
CA GLU A 253 -19.04 -3.02 8.90
C GLU A 253 -19.87 -2.14 9.85
N GLY A 254 -20.64 -1.18 9.32
CA GLY A 254 -21.62 -0.40 10.08
C GLY A 254 -21.33 1.08 10.24
N ALA A 255 -20.26 1.63 9.65
CA ALA A 255 -20.10 3.08 9.56
C ALA A 255 -21.18 3.69 8.66
N LEU A 256 -21.59 4.94 8.96
CA LEU A 256 -22.66 5.58 8.22
C LEU A 256 -22.27 5.90 6.78
N PHE A 257 -21.12 6.50 6.56
CA PHE A 257 -20.60 6.81 5.23
C PHE A 257 -19.11 7.11 5.25
N THR A 258 -18.53 7.06 4.06
CA THR A 258 -17.25 7.68 3.71
C THR A 258 -17.28 8.26 2.30
N MET A 259 -16.44 9.24 2.04
CA MET A 259 -15.97 9.60 0.70
C MET A 259 -14.55 9.05 0.56
N GLY A 260 -14.42 7.81 0.11
CA GLY A 260 -13.18 7.03 0.19
C GLY A 260 -12.65 6.60 -1.16
N LEU A 261 -11.48 5.98 -1.11
CA LEU A 261 -10.78 5.41 -2.27
C LEU A 261 -11.11 3.92 -2.43
N ASP A 262 -10.85 3.42 -3.63
CA ASP A 262 -10.91 2.00 -3.95
C ASP A 262 -9.54 1.37 -3.66
N TYR A 263 -9.40 0.65 -2.55
CA TYR A 263 -8.14 0.04 -2.13
C TYR A 263 -7.69 -1.09 -3.05
N TYR A 264 -8.62 -1.81 -3.69
CA TYR A 264 -8.26 -2.78 -4.71
C TYR A 264 -7.59 -2.10 -5.91
N ALA A 265 -8.15 -0.99 -6.37
CA ALA A 265 -7.57 -0.21 -7.47
C ALA A 265 -6.20 0.40 -7.09
N LEU A 266 -6.02 0.88 -5.85
CA LEU A 266 -4.71 1.33 -5.35
C LEU A 266 -3.67 0.21 -5.41
N GLY A 267 -4.00 -0.95 -4.85
CA GLY A 267 -3.11 -2.11 -4.88
C GLY A 267 -2.80 -2.57 -6.30
N LYS A 268 -3.80 -2.61 -7.19
CA LYS A 268 -3.62 -2.98 -8.59
C LYS A 268 -2.65 -2.02 -9.29
N ARG A 269 -2.83 -0.70 -9.09
CA ARG A 269 -1.91 0.28 -9.65
C ARG A 269 -0.47 0.11 -9.14
N THR A 270 -0.31 -0.18 -7.84
CA THR A 270 1.02 -0.50 -7.28
C THR A 270 1.62 -1.76 -7.92
N GLY A 271 0.80 -2.78 -8.20
CA GLY A 271 1.24 -3.98 -8.92
C GLY A 271 1.68 -3.70 -10.36
N GLU A 272 0.99 -2.80 -11.06
CA GLU A 272 1.40 -2.33 -12.38
C GLU A 272 2.75 -1.62 -12.34
N MET A 273 2.97 -0.73 -11.34
CA MET A 273 4.28 -0.08 -11.12
C MET A 273 5.37 -1.11 -10.83
N ALA A 274 5.08 -2.12 -10.02
CA ALA A 274 6.01 -3.22 -9.74
C ALA A 274 6.43 -3.95 -11.02
N ILE A 275 5.48 -4.23 -11.92
CA ILE A 275 5.73 -4.89 -13.21
C ILE A 275 6.58 -4.02 -14.12
N GLU A 276 6.36 -2.69 -14.15
CA GLU A 276 7.22 -1.75 -14.90
C GLU A 276 8.67 -1.83 -14.41
N ILE A 277 8.89 -1.85 -13.09
CA ILE A 277 10.21 -1.95 -12.46
C ILE A 277 10.88 -3.30 -12.80
N LEU A 278 10.16 -4.40 -12.65
CA LEU A 278 10.67 -5.73 -12.96
C LEU A 278 10.99 -5.93 -14.46
N LYS A 279 10.40 -5.12 -15.33
CA LYS A 279 10.73 -5.04 -16.75
C LYS A 279 11.91 -4.11 -17.05
N GLY A 280 12.56 -3.52 -16.03
CA GLY A 280 13.78 -2.73 -16.15
C GLY A 280 13.58 -1.22 -16.10
N LYS A 281 12.38 -0.70 -15.84
CA LYS A 281 12.18 0.73 -15.64
C LYS A 281 12.75 1.16 -14.28
N PRO A 282 13.63 2.15 -14.19
CA PRO A 282 14.17 2.62 -12.93
C PRO A 282 13.07 3.14 -11.99
N VAL A 283 13.15 2.82 -10.69
CA VAL A 283 12.18 3.28 -9.68
C VAL A 283 12.08 4.81 -9.67
N SER A 284 13.21 5.51 -9.81
CA SER A 284 13.26 6.97 -9.84
C SER A 284 12.48 7.63 -11.00
N GLN A 285 12.07 6.86 -12.01
CA GLN A 285 11.22 7.32 -13.11
C GLN A 285 9.75 7.00 -12.91
N ILE A 286 9.40 6.40 -11.79
CA ILE A 286 8.02 6.06 -11.42
C ILE A 286 7.71 6.80 -10.11
N PRO A 287 7.23 8.05 -10.16
CA PRO A 287 6.84 8.77 -8.95
C PRO A 287 5.68 8.05 -8.26
N PHE A 288 5.58 8.21 -6.94
CA PHE A 288 4.37 7.73 -6.25
C PHE A 288 3.14 8.50 -6.73
N GLU A 289 2.01 7.82 -6.71
CA GLU A 289 0.73 8.38 -7.18
C GLU A 289 -0.26 8.51 -6.01
N THR A 290 -1.08 9.56 -6.04
CA THR A 290 -2.23 9.71 -5.17
C THR A 290 -3.49 9.59 -6.00
N SER A 291 -4.40 8.69 -5.62
CA SER A 291 -5.66 8.55 -6.34
C SER A 291 -6.55 9.79 -6.13
N LYS A 292 -7.10 10.29 -7.23
CA LYS A 292 -8.07 11.40 -7.23
C LYS A 292 -9.52 10.93 -7.34
N GLN A 293 -9.74 9.62 -7.55
CA GLN A 293 -11.08 9.06 -7.74
C GLN A 293 -11.67 8.64 -6.39
N MET A 294 -12.33 9.59 -5.75
CA MET A 294 -13.10 9.32 -4.54
C MET A 294 -14.54 8.97 -4.90
N LYS A 295 -15.13 8.03 -4.16
CA LYS A 295 -16.52 7.63 -4.26
C LYS A 295 -17.22 7.80 -2.91
N LEU A 296 -18.49 8.17 -2.94
CA LEU A 296 -19.35 8.15 -1.75
C LEU A 296 -19.82 6.70 -1.54
N TYR A 297 -19.51 6.17 -0.37
CA TYR A 297 -20.02 4.88 0.13
C TYR A 297 -20.96 5.19 1.30
N VAL A 298 -22.12 4.56 1.32
CA VAL A 298 -23.18 4.77 2.33
C VAL A 298 -23.69 3.40 2.78
N ASN A 299 -23.97 3.27 4.07
CA ASN A 299 -24.62 2.10 4.66
C ASN A 299 -26.13 2.29 4.67
#